data_b70a31a892ea2bd7f36a53c67569d033
#
_entry.id   b70a31a892ea2bd7f36a53c67569d033
#
_cell.length_a   1.000
_cell.length_b   1.000
_cell.length_c   1.000
_cell.angle_alpha   90.00
_cell.angle_beta   90.00
_cell.angle_gamma   90.00
#
_symmetry.space_group_name_H-M   'P 1'
#
loop_
_entity.id
_entity.type
_entity.pdbx_description
1 polymer ?
#
loop_
_entity_poly.entity_id
_entity_poly.type
_entity_poly.pdbx_seq_one_letter_code
_entity_poly.pdbx_strand_id
1 'polypeptide(L)'
;MISSFGIRAAIALPLGAAVLAVAIACQPLASSNSSASDKIAFDLSSLDENGLYGPPDGKRSLDYEFCIPVGDAYAQAVGAIDPSVQLYPQSRGRIGCGEGEVLAIGNTNQADHDTVLIELANLDYIERIQPVDWE
;
A
#
# COMPACT_ATOMS: atom_id res chain seq x y z
N MET A 1 4.27 90.03 20.52
CA MET A 1 3.07 89.69 19.99
C MET A 1 3.12 88.32 19.49
N ILE A 2 2.57 87.52 19.85
CA ILE A 2 2.34 86.46 19.71
C ILE A 2 2.47 85.36 19.82
N SER A 3 1.92 84.44 19.70
CA SER A 3 1.83 83.12 19.20
C SER A 3 2.19 82.05 20.13
N SER A 4 1.48 81.55 20.71
CA SER A 4 0.68 80.43 20.41
C SER A 4 1.35 79.21 19.82
N PHE A 5 1.49 78.32 20.57
CA PHE A 5 1.90 77.08 20.12
C PHE A 5 1.25 75.92 20.64
N GLY A 6 0.53 75.28 19.85
CA GLY A 6 -0.05 74.00 20.10
C GLY A 6 0.99 72.87 20.13
N ILE A 7 1.06 72.23 21.21
CA ILE A 7 1.82 71.07 21.32
C ILE A 7 1.00 69.87 20.91
N ARG A 8 1.44 69.25 19.92
CA ARG A 8 0.82 68.05 19.46
C ARG A 8 1.44 66.82 20.10
N ALA A 9 0.72 66.23 20.94
CA ALA A 9 1.07 64.93 21.44
C ALA A 9 0.84 63.90 20.33
N ALA A 10 1.90 63.33 19.90
CA ALA A 10 1.82 62.19 19.02
C ALA A 10 1.54 60.93 19.87
N ILE A 11 0.34 60.44 19.69
CA ILE A 11 -0.02 59.13 20.28
C ILE A 11 0.53 58.07 19.39
N ALA A 12 1.58 57.48 19.80
CA ALA A 12 2.07 56.26 19.17
C ALA A 12 1.20 55.08 19.64
N LEU A 13 0.38 54.60 18.78
CA LEU A 13 -0.29 53.34 18.98
C LEU A 13 0.69 52.18 18.77
N PRO A 14 0.84 51.30 19.72
CA PRO A 14 1.57 50.08 19.46
C PRO A 14 0.67 49.18 18.59
N LEU A 15 1.08 49.00 17.37
CA LEU A 15 0.56 47.95 16.55
C LEU A 15 0.99 46.62 17.16
N GLY A 16 0.09 46.04 17.91
CA GLY A 16 0.22 44.67 18.31
C GLY A 16 0.11 43.80 17.08
N ALA A 17 1.23 43.40 16.55
CA ALA A 17 1.25 42.34 15.55
C ALA A 17 0.84 41.07 16.26
N ALA A 18 -0.41 40.72 16.13
CA ALA A 18 -0.87 39.38 16.44
C ALA A 18 -0.27 38.44 15.39
N VAL A 19 0.86 37.90 15.71
CA VAL A 19 1.40 36.78 14.93
C VAL A 19 0.50 35.59 15.22
N LEU A 20 -0.49 35.38 14.36
CA LEU A 20 -1.19 34.14 14.29
C LEU A 20 -0.16 33.11 13.78
N ALA A 21 0.46 32.44 14.70
CA ALA A 21 1.21 31.24 14.39
C ALA A 21 0.19 30.20 13.95
N VAL A 22 -0.01 30.10 12.64
CA VAL A 22 -0.69 28.96 12.06
C VAL A 22 0.25 27.78 12.27
N ALA A 23 0.03 27.08 13.37
CA ALA A 23 0.63 25.77 13.53
C ALA A 23 0.01 24.89 12.44
N ILE A 24 0.71 24.76 11.32
CA ILE A 24 0.44 23.70 10.37
C ILE A 24 0.83 22.42 11.11
N ALA A 25 -0.14 21.84 11.79
CA ALA A 25 -0.01 20.50 12.27
C ALA A 25 0.10 19.62 11.02
N CYS A 26 1.33 19.24 10.67
CA CYS A 26 1.54 18.08 9.84
C CYS A 26 0.97 16.89 10.62
N GLN A 27 -0.31 16.67 10.49
CA GLN A 27 -0.86 15.38 10.85
C GLN A 27 -0.22 14.41 9.87
N PRO A 28 0.54 13.41 10.37
CA PRO A 28 0.83 12.29 9.51
C PRO A 28 -0.54 11.81 9.08
N LEU A 29 -0.76 11.81 7.76
CA LEU A 29 -1.84 11.05 7.20
C LEU A 29 -1.61 9.64 7.76
N ALA A 30 -2.36 9.30 8.78
CA ALA A 30 -2.58 7.93 9.09
C ALA A 30 -3.35 7.40 7.89
N SER A 31 -2.60 7.05 6.85
CA SER A 31 -3.10 6.11 5.89
C SER A 31 -3.59 4.98 6.75
N SER A 32 -4.84 4.65 6.63
CA SER A 32 -5.32 3.35 7.00
C SER A 32 -4.62 2.36 6.07
N ASN A 33 -3.33 2.25 6.29
CA ASN A 33 -2.59 1.11 5.91
C ASN A 33 -3.06 0.04 6.90
N SER A 34 -4.15 -0.62 6.57
CA SER A 34 -4.08 -2.04 6.76
C SER A 34 -2.76 -2.37 6.09
N SER A 35 -1.79 -2.69 6.90
CA SER A 35 -0.43 -2.85 6.43
C SER A 35 -0.53 -3.80 5.24
N ALA A 36 0.22 -3.58 4.16
CA ALA A 36 0.17 -4.47 3.01
C ALA A 36 0.30 -5.93 3.46
N SER A 37 1.05 -6.16 4.54
CA SER A 37 1.16 -7.46 5.19
C SER A 37 -0.16 -8.03 5.71
N ASP A 38 -1.12 -7.18 6.12
CA ASP A 38 -2.43 -7.69 6.62
C ASP A 38 -3.29 -8.30 5.51
N LYS A 39 -3.01 -7.95 4.27
CA LYS A 39 -3.68 -8.55 3.10
C LYS A 39 -3.12 -9.93 2.76
N ILE A 40 -1.93 -10.26 3.23
CA ILE A 40 -1.25 -11.54 2.97
C ILE A 40 -1.66 -12.53 4.05
N ALA A 41 -2.43 -13.54 3.66
CA ALA A 41 -3.06 -14.49 4.58
C ALA A 41 -2.19 -15.72 4.87
N PHE A 42 -0.88 -15.55 4.87
CA PHE A 42 0.09 -16.57 5.28
C PHE A 42 1.33 -15.91 5.85
N ASP A 43 2.12 -16.69 6.58
CA ASP A 43 3.30 -16.18 7.27
C ASP A 43 4.52 -16.15 6.33
N LEU A 44 4.95 -14.95 5.95
CA LEU A 44 6.15 -14.76 5.12
C LEU A 44 7.41 -15.26 5.81
N SER A 45 7.47 -15.23 7.14
CA SER A 45 8.63 -15.72 7.89
C SER A 45 8.80 -17.24 7.84
N SER A 46 7.77 -17.96 7.38
CA SER A 46 7.87 -19.41 7.15
C SER A 46 8.64 -19.78 5.87
N LEU A 47 8.86 -18.79 5.01
CA LEU A 47 9.60 -18.97 3.76
C LEU A 47 11.08 -18.65 3.97
N ASP A 48 11.94 -19.40 3.31
CA ASP A 48 13.37 -19.11 3.28
C ASP A 48 13.71 -18.02 2.25
N GLU A 49 14.99 -17.71 2.10
CA GLU A 49 15.49 -16.69 1.17
C GLU A 49 15.13 -16.95 -0.30
N ASN A 50 14.80 -18.20 -0.65
CA ASN A 50 14.37 -18.59 -2.00
C ASN A 50 12.86 -18.73 -2.14
N GLY A 51 12.10 -18.32 -1.11
CA GLY A 51 10.65 -18.44 -1.10
C GLY A 51 10.13 -19.87 -0.91
N LEU A 52 10.93 -20.74 -0.30
CA LEU A 52 10.58 -22.14 -0.08
C LEU A 52 10.26 -22.40 1.40
N TYR A 53 9.39 -23.35 1.64
CA TYR A 53 9.03 -23.80 2.98
C TYR A 53 9.05 -25.32 3.08
N GLY A 54 9.05 -25.82 4.30
CA GLY A 54 9.02 -27.25 4.58
C GLY A 54 10.33 -27.79 5.14
N PRO A 55 10.43 -29.12 5.33
CA PRO A 55 11.62 -29.74 5.90
C PRO A 55 12.82 -29.63 4.94
N PRO A 56 14.06 -29.66 5.45
CA PRO A 56 15.26 -29.43 4.64
C PRO A 56 15.43 -30.38 3.45
N ASP A 57 14.84 -31.56 3.52
CA ASP A 57 14.89 -32.60 2.49
C ASP A 57 13.64 -32.64 1.58
N GLY A 58 12.72 -31.71 1.77
CA GLY A 58 11.46 -31.66 1.05
C GLY A 58 10.88 -30.25 0.92
N LYS A 59 11.73 -29.25 0.73
CA LYS A 59 11.27 -27.88 0.53
C LYS A 59 10.49 -27.72 -0.77
N ARG A 60 9.45 -26.87 -0.70
CA ARG A 60 8.59 -26.54 -1.85
C ARG A 60 8.18 -25.08 -1.81
N SER A 61 7.85 -24.56 -2.96
CA SER A 61 7.28 -23.22 -3.08
C SER A 61 5.80 -23.20 -2.71
N LEU A 62 5.29 -22.01 -2.43
CA LEU A 62 3.88 -21.74 -2.17
C LEU A 62 3.28 -21.06 -3.39
N ASP A 63 2.17 -21.59 -3.88
CA ASP A 63 1.32 -20.86 -4.80
C ASP A 63 0.34 -20.00 -4.02
N TYR A 64 0.11 -18.79 -4.50
CA TYR A 64 -0.83 -17.85 -3.90
C TYR A 64 -1.79 -17.30 -4.95
N GLU A 65 -3.00 -17.02 -4.51
CA GLU A 65 -4.04 -16.48 -5.37
C GLU A 65 -4.57 -15.14 -4.88
N PHE A 66 -4.99 -14.32 -5.81
CA PHE A 66 -5.63 -13.04 -5.57
C PHE A 66 -6.49 -12.64 -6.74
N CYS A 67 -7.35 -11.64 -6.56
CA CYS A 67 -8.22 -11.13 -7.59
C CYS A 67 -7.76 -9.75 -8.05
N ILE A 68 -7.85 -9.51 -9.37
CA ILE A 68 -7.60 -8.19 -9.96
C ILE A 68 -8.79 -7.80 -10.83
N PRO A 69 -9.03 -6.50 -11.05
CA PRO A 69 -10.06 -6.08 -12.01
C PRO A 69 -9.76 -6.56 -13.42
N VAL A 70 -10.80 -6.80 -14.20
CA VAL A 70 -10.65 -7.09 -15.63
C VAL A 70 -10.06 -5.86 -16.33
N GLY A 71 -9.05 -6.06 -17.15
CA GLY A 71 -8.43 -5.01 -17.96
C GLY A 71 -6.93 -5.23 -18.16
N ASP A 72 -6.45 -4.91 -19.35
CA ASP A 72 -5.04 -5.10 -19.73
C ASP A 72 -4.09 -4.30 -18.87
N ALA A 73 -4.48 -3.10 -18.44
CA ALA A 73 -3.65 -2.24 -17.58
C ALA A 73 -3.38 -2.90 -16.22
N TYR A 74 -4.36 -3.56 -15.63
CA TYR A 74 -4.21 -4.28 -14.37
C TYR A 74 -3.33 -5.53 -14.56
N ALA A 75 -3.56 -6.28 -15.61
CA ALA A 75 -2.76 -7.46 -15.95
C ALA A 75 -1.29 -7.09 -16.17
N GLN A 76 -1.01 -6.01 -16.88
CA GLN A 76 0.35 -5.53 -17.11
C GLN A 76 1.03 -5.04 -15.82
N ALA A 77 0.32 -4.30 -14.98
CA ALA A 77 0.86 -3.79 -13.72
C ALA A 77 1.24 -4.95 -12.78
N VAL A 78 0.37 -5.94 -12.66
CA VAL A 78 0.62 -7.13 -11.84
C VAL A 78 1.76 -7.97 -12.40
N GLY A 79 1.79 -8.20 -13.71
CA GLY A 79 2.85 -8.95 -14.38
C GLY A 79 4.22 -8.27 -14.29
N ALA A 80 4.25 -6.94 -14.22
CA ALA A 80 5.49 -6.18 -14.01
C ALA A 80 6.04 -6.32 -12.59
N ILE A 81 5.17 -6.45 -11.60
CA ILE A 81 5.55 -6.67 -10.20
C ILE A 81 5.96 -8.14 -9.99
N ASP A 82 5.14 -9.06 -10.50
CA ASP A 82 5.29 -10.48 -10.28
C ASP A 82 5.30 -11.26 -11.59
N PRO A 83 6.50 -11.60 -12.12
CA PRO A 83 6.62 -12.35 -13.35
C PRO A 83 6.08 -13.79 -13.27
N SER A 84 5.86 -14.32 -12.07
CA SER A 84 5.33 -15.69 -11.88
C SER A 84 3.82 -15.77 -12.11
N VAL A 85 3.12 -14.64 -12.12
CA VAL A 85 1.66 -14.59 -12.17
C VAL A 85 1.13 -15.12 -13.48
N GLN A 86 0.14 -16.00 -13.36
CA GLN A 86 -0.72 -16.45 -14.45
C GLN A 86 -2.16 -16.04 -14.17
N LEU A 87 -2.88 -15.63 -15.22
CA LEU A 87 -4.25 -15.20 -15.13
C LEU A 87 -5.20 -16.32 -15.57
N TYR A 88 -6.30 -16.48 -14.82
CA TYR A 88 -7.31 -17.50 -15.05
C TYR A 88 -8.70 -16.87 -15.16
N PRO A 89 -9.04 -16.29 -16.33
CA PRO A 89 -10.30 -15.55 -16.47
C PRO A 89 -11.55 -16.44 -16.40
N GLN A 90 -11.39 -17.77 -16.54
CA GLN A 90 -12.49 -18.73 -16.47
C GLN A 90 -12.67 -19.38 -15.09
N SER A 91 -11.82 -19.04 -14.14
CA SER A 91 -11.87 -19.56 -12.78
C SER A 91 -12.09 -18.44 -11.78
N ARG A 92 -12.86 -18.71 -10.74
CA ARG A 92 -13.02 -17.79 -9.59
C ARG A 92 -12.00 -18.05 -8.49
N GLY A 93 -11.30 -19.17 -8.55
CA GLY A 93 -10.43 -19.62 -7.47
C GLY A 93 -11.20 -19.94 -6.19
N ARG A 94 -10.51 -20.42 -5.18
CA ARG A 94 -11.07 -20.59 -3.84
C ARG A 94 -11.27 -19.25 -3.12
N ILE A 95 -10.49 -18.23 -3.49
CA ILE A 95 -10.66 -16.87 -3.02
C ILE A 95 -12.01 -16.28 -3.43
N GLY A 96 -12.59 -16.75 -4.55
CA GLY A 96 -13.92 -16.35 -4.99
C GLY A 96 -13.95 -15.02 -5.71
N CYS A 97 -13.11 -14.83 -6.74
CA CYS A 97 -13.16 -13.64 -7.58
C CYS A 97 -14.56 -13.41 -8.15
N GLY A 98 -15.05 -12.17 -8.08
CA GLY A 98 -16.37 -11.79 -8.50
C GLY A 98 -16.47 -11.45 -9.98
N GLU A 99 -17.67 -11.00 -10.39
CA GLU A 99 -17.86 -10.43 -11.71
C GLU A 99 -16.98 -9.18 -11.87
N GLY A 100 -16.38 -9.01 -13.04
CA GLY A 100 -15.45 -7.91 -13.29
C GLY A 100 -14.06 -8.12 -12.68
N GLU A 101 -13.80 -9.31 -12.15
CA GLU A 101 -12.48 -9.70 -11.63
C GLU A 101 -11.90 -10.90 -12.37
N VAL A 102 -10.57 -10.98 -12.34
CA VAL A 102 -9.80 -12.10 -12.87
C VAL A 102 -8.98 -12.71 -11.76
N LEU A 103 -8.98 -14.04 -11.68
CA LEU A 103 -8.12 -14.78 -10.78
C LEU A 103 -6.67 -14.71 -11.27
N ALA A 104 -5.77 -14.34 -10.39
CA ALA A 104 -4.33 -14.36 -10.58
C ALA A 104 -3.70 -15.35 -9.61
N ILE A 105 -2.77 -16.15 -10.10
CA ILE A 105 -2.00 -17.10 -9.28
C ILE A 105 -0.52 -16.85 -9.51
N GLY A 106 0.21 -16.60 -8.43
CA GLY A 106 1.66 -16.45 -8.42
C GLY A 106 2.33 -17.54 -7.59
N ASN A 107 3.67 -17.52 -7.57
CA ASN A 107 4.48 -18.51 -6.89
C ASN A 107 5.63 -17.86 -6.14
N THR A 108 5.93 -18.35 -4.96
CA THR A 108 6.97 -17.78 -4.08
C THR A 108 8.40 -18.17 -4.48
N ASN A 109 8.58 -19.06 -5.45
CA ASN A 109 9.93 -19.48 -5.86
C ASN A 109 10.66 -18.43 -6.70
N GLN A 110 10.99 -17.34 -6.03
CA GLN A 110 11.73 -16.21 -6.58
C GLN A 110 12.50 -15.53 -5.45
N ALA A 111 13.68 -14.99 -5.75
CA ALA A 111 14.61 -14.49 -4.74
C ALA A 111 14.07 -13.29 -3.94
N ASP A 112 13.20 -12.50 -4.54
CA ASP A 112 12.60 -11.29 -3.98
C ASP A 112 11.10 -11.45 -3.69
N HIS A 113 10.68 -12.68 -3.40
CA HIS A 113 9.27 -13.04 -3.17
C HIS A 113 8.56 -12.19 -2.13
N ASP A 114 9.24 -11.81 -1.06
CA ASP A 114 8.70 -10.95 0.00
C ASP A 114 8.42 -9.53 -0.51
N THR A 115 9.34 -8.95 -1.24
CA THR A 115 9.17 -7.64 -1.90
C THR A 115 8.03 -7.67 -2.90
N VAL A 116 7.99 -8.71 -3.73
CA VAL A 116 6.91 -8.91 -4.72
C VAL A 116 5.54 -8.98 -4.05
N LEU A 117 5.41 -9.77 -3.00
CA LEU A 117 4.14 -9.92 -2.27
C LEU A 117 3.71 -8.61 -1.61
N ILE A 118 4.63 -7.86 -1.03
CA ILE A 118 4.33 -6.55 -0.44
C ILE A 118 3.93 -5.54 -1.52
N GLU A 119 4.59 -5.52 -2.66
CA GLU A 119 4.23 -4.63 -3.77
C GLU A 119 2.85 -4.96 -4.34
N LEU A 120 2.52 -6.24 -4.49
CA LEU A 120 1.17 -6.66 -4.88
C LEU A 120 0.13 -6.21 -3.85
N ALA A 121 0.40 -6.42 -2.58
CA ALA A 121 -0.50 -6.05 -1.51
C ALA A 121 -0.69 -4.53 -1.37
N ASN A 122 0.25 -3.73 -1.84
CA ASN A 122 0.13 -2.27 -1.88
C ASN A 122 -0.78 -1.75 -3.00
N LEU A 123 -1.16 -2.59 -3.95
CA LEU A 123 -2.13 -2.20 -4.96
C LEU A 123 -3.52 -2.09 -4.34
N ASP A 124 -4.17 -0.96 -4.56
CA ASP A 124 -5.46 -0.63 -3.92
C ASP A 124 -6.56 -1.63 -4.25
N TYR A 125 -6.53 -2.21 -5.43
CA TYR A 125 -7.53 -3.14 -5.92
C TYR A 125 -7.29 -4.60 -5.50
N ILE A 126 -6.15 -4.92 -4.89
CA ILE A 126 -5.90 -6.23 -4.29
C ILE A 126 -6.32 -6.19 -2.83
N GLU A 127 -7.34 -6.94 -2.46
CA GLU A 127 -7.89 -6.98 -1.12
C GLU A 127 -7.25 -8.06 -0.25
N ARG A 128 -6.87 -9.18 -0.87
CA ARG A 128 -6.33 -10.34 -0.18
C ARG A 128 -5.45 -11.18 -1.09
N ILE A 129 -4.38 -11.71 -0.52
CA ILE A 129 -3.50 -12.71 -1.12
C ILE A 129 -3.49 -13.92 -0.20
N GLN A 130 -3.89 -15.07 -0.69
CA GLN A 130 -4.01 -16.29 0.12
C GLN A 130 -3.33 -17.48 -0.55
N PRO A 131 -2.95 -18.51 0.21
CA PRO A 131 -2.39 -19.72 -0.38
C PRO A 131 -3.40 -20.41 -1.28
N VAL A 132 -2.92 -21.01 -2.37
CA VAL A 132 -3.73 -21.93 -3.16
C VAL A 132 -3.71 -23.29 -2.48
N ASP A 133 -4.87 -23.85 -2.30
CA ASP A 133 -5.05 -25.20 -1.78
C ASP A 133 -5.36 -26.15 -2.95
N TRP A 134 -4.34 -26.93 -3.31
CA TRP A 134 -4.44 -27.92 -4.37
C TRP A 134 -4.92 -29.27 -3.80
N GLU A 135 -6.20 -29.39 -3.45
CA GLU A 135 -6.79 -30.68 -3.15
C GLU A 135 -7.39 -31.35 -4.38
#